data_90928b81ae2fa2a4167a9ecd50708720
#
_entry.id   90928b81ae2fa2a4167a9ecd50708720
#
_cell.length_a   1.000
_cell.length_b   1.000
_cell.length_c   1.000
_cell.angle_alpha   90.00
_cell.angle_beta   90.00
_cell.angle_gamma   90.00
#
_symmetry.space_group_name_H-M   'P 1'
#
loop_
_entity.id
_entity.type
_entity.pdbx_description
1 polymer ?
#
loop_
_entity_poly.entity_id
_entity_poly.type
_entity_poly.pdbx_seq_one_letter_code
_entity_poly.pdbx_strand_id
1 'polypeptide(L)'
;ILLLGSCFADNVGEKFGEYYFQTTINPFGTLYNPASIANNLLLIASDHLPIVCHNGLWHSMMHHGGFSHPDKDELLQRCEESRTIMRRALQEASTIIVTFGTAWVYEYYGQVVANCHKLPAKDFVRRRLTVEEIVQTWQPIIEQMSDKHWIFTVSPIRHIKDGLHENQISKAILLQAIDCLAFNNAAVSYFPSYEIMLDELRDYRFYAEDMVHPSQVAVDYIWQRFVDA
;
A
#
# COMPACT_ATOMS: atom_id res chain seq x y z
N ILE A 1 -1.72 5.39 15.21
CA ILE A 1 -2.13 4.54 14.07
C ILE A 1 -1.16 4.77 12.92
N LEU A 2 -0.68 3.71 12.31
CA LEU A 2 0.13 3.76 11.08
C LEU A 2 -0.72 3.24 9.91
N LEU A 3 -0.83 4.01 8.83
CA LEU A 3 -1.53 3.61 7.61
C LEU A 3 -0.54 3.45 6.46
N LEU A 4 -0.62 2.31 5.77
CA LEU A 4 0.28 1.95 4.66
C LEU A 4 -0.53 1.45 3.46
N GLY A 5 -0.12 1.81 2.26
CA GLY A 5 -0.64 1.20 1.04
C GLY A 5 -1.10 2.16 -0.03
N SER A 6 -2.23 1.84 -0.66
CA SER A 6 -2.78 2.60 -1.79
C SER A 6 -3.33 3.96 -1.35
N CYS A 7 -3.68 4.80 -2.33
CA CYS A 7 -4.31 6.11 -2.06
C CYS A 7 -5.62 6.02 -1.25
N PHE A 8 -6.24 4.84 -1.12
CA PHE A 8 -7.34 4.65 -0.18
C PHE A 8 -6.86 4.72 1.28
N ALA A 9 -5.61 4.34 1.57
CA ALA A 9 -5.01 4.54 2.90
C ALA A 9 -4.85 6.05 3.22
N ASP A 10 -4.57 6.88 2.22
CA ASP A 10 -4.51 8.33 2.38
C ASP A 10 -5.89 8.87 2.78
N ASN A 11 -6.96 8.49 2.04
CA ASN A 11 -8.34 8.91 2.33
C ASN A 11 -8.80 8.51 3.75
N VAL A 12 -8.52 7.28 4.16
CA VAL A 12 -8.86 6.80 5.51
C VAL A 12 -8.04 7.52 6.58
N GLY A 13 -6.76 7.76 6.29
CA GLY A 13 -5.87 8.49 7.20
C GLY A 13 -6.30 9.94 7.43
N GLU A 14 -6.78 10.62 6.38
CA GLU A 14 -7.38 11.96 6.49
C GLU A 14 -8.62 11.94 7.40
N LYS A 15 -9.48 10.91 7.25
CA LYS A 15 -10.64 10.74 8.14
C LYS A 15 -10.23 10.57 9.60
N PHE A 16 -9.25 9.73 9.90
CA PHE A 16 -8.72 9.64 11.26
C PHE A 16 -8.25 11.00 11.80
N GLY A 17 -7.59 11.81 10.96
CA GLY A 17 -7.18 13.18 11.30
C GLY A 17 -8.35 14.11 11.65
N GLU A 18 -9.47 14.03 10.90
CA GLU A 18 -10.71 14.78 11.19
C GLU A 18 -11.27 14.44 12.59
N TYR A 19 -11.04 13.23 13.08
CA TYR A 19 -11.45 12.76 14.41
C TYR A 19 -10.33 12.88 15.47
N TYR A 20 -9.26 13.65 15.18
CA TYR A 20 -8.16 13.95 16.09
C TYR A 20 -7.31 12.73 16.52
N PHE A 21 -7.32 11.65 15.77
CA PHE A 21 -6.38 10.56 16.00
C PHE A 21 -4.98 10.93 15.54
N GLN A 22 -3.97 10.49 16.30
CA GLN A 22 -2.59 10.59 15.86
C GLN A 22 -2.30 9.52 14.81
N THR A 23 -2.00 9.95 13.60
CA THR A 23 -1.75 9.07 12.45
C THR A 23 -0.43 9.39 11.77
N THR A 24 0.21 8.35 11.25
CA THR A 24 1.26 8.45 10.25
C THR A 24 0.77 7.75 9.00
N ILE A 25 0.80 8.43 7.86
CA ILE A 25 0.21 7.94 6.62
C ILE A 25 1.30 7.86 5.56
N ASN A 26 1.48 6.68 4.96
CA ASN A 26 2.35 6.43 3.82
C ASN A 26 3.71 7.16 3.87
N PRO A 27 4.57 6.95 4.88
CA PRO A 27 5.84 7.68 4.99
C PRO A 27 6.74 7.58 3.76
N PHE A 28 6.68 6.48 3.01
CA PHE A 28 7.41 6.27 1.75
C PHE A 28 6.60 6.68 0.51
N GLY A 29 5.46 7.35 0.72
CA GLY A 29 4.45 7.64 -0.29
C GLY A 29 3.56 6.44 -0.59
N THR A 30 2.58 6.65 -1.46
CA THR A 30 1.57 5.66 -1.82
C THR A 30 2.19 4.45 -2.51
N LEU A 31 1.92 3.25 -2.00
CA LEU A 31 2.38 1.96 -2.52
C LEU A 31 1.18 1.04 -2.76
N TYR A 32 1.20 0.28 -3.85
CA TYR A 32 -0.01 -0.40 -4.30
C TYR A 32 0.00 -1.91 -4.08
N ASN A 33 1.16 -2.54 -3.98
CA ASN A 33 1.25 -3.99 -3.92
C ASN A 33 1.88 -4.48 -2.61
N PRO A 34 1.52 -5.70 -2.17
CA PRO A 34 1.99 -6.27 -0.91
C PRO A 34 3.52 -6.32 -0.78
N ALA A 35 4.23 -6.67 -1.84
CA ALA A 35 5.68 -6.82 -1.81
C ALA A 35 6.39 -5.47 -1.62
N SER A 36 5.96 -4.41 -2.33
CA SER A 36 6.56 -3.07 -2.17
C SER A 36 6.34 -2.50 -0.78
N ILE A 37 5.15 -2.73 -0.18
CA ILE A 37 4.85 -2.28 1.18
C ILE A 37 5.72 -3.04 2.19
N ALA A 38 5.81 -4.37 2.05
CA ALA A 38 6.64 -5.21 2.90
C ALA A 38 8.14 -4.85 2.79
N ASN A 39 8.64 -4.67 1.56
CA ASN A 39 10.03 -4.27 1.31
C ASN A 39 10.36 -2.95 2.03
N ASN A 40 9.43 -2.01 2.10
CA ASN A 40 9.66 -0.75 2.79
C ASN A 40 9.68 -0.89 4.31
N LEU A 41 8.91 -1.81 4.88
CA LEU A 41 9.04 -2.17 6.29
C LEU A 41 10.43 -2.78 6.59
N LEU A 42 10.93 -3.63 5.69
CA LEU A 42 12.26 -4.25 5.81
C LEU A 42 13.40 -3.25 5.53
N LEU A 43 13.19 -2.26 4.65
CA LEU A 43 14.16 -1.22 4.30
C LEU A 43 14.59 -0.37 5.50
N ILE A 44 13.76 -0.29 6.54
CA ILE A 44 14.05 0.46 7.76
C ILE A 44 15.35 -0.01 8.44
N ALA A 45 15.64 -1.30 8.34
CA ALA A 45 16.83 -1.92 8.91
C ALA A 45 18.01 -2.02 7.91
N SER A 46 17.81 -1.61 6.65
CA SER A 46 18.82 -1.73 5.59
C SER A 46 19.62 -0.44 5.42
N ASP A 47 20.93 -0.55 5.27
CA ASP A 47 21.79 0.58 4.91
C ASP A 47 21.82 0.84 3.39
N HIS A 48 21.27 -0.08 2.60
CA HIS A 48 21.28 0.01 1.15
C HIS A 48 19.94 0.52 0.62
N LEU A 49 19.98 1.66 -0.09
CA LEU A 49 18.85 2.24 -0.81
C LEU A 49 19.12 2.18 -2.32
N PRO A 50 18.39 1.39 -3.10
CA PRO A 50 18.55 1.35 -4.55
C PRO A 50 18.05 2.65 -5.17
N ILE A 51 18.98 3.39 -5.78
CA ILE A 51 18.70 4.65 -6.47
C ILE A 51 19.17 4.60 -7.93
N VAL A 52 18.51 5.35 -8.79
CA VAL A 52 18.85 5.46 -10.21
C VAL A 52 18.73 6.92 -10.66
N CYS A 53 19.59 7.34 -11.59
CA CYS A 53 19.45 8.63 -12.25
C CYS A 53 18.85 8.43 -13.65
N HIS A 54 17.74 9.13 -13.92
CA HIS A 54 17.09 9.09 -15.23
C HIS A 54 16.49 10.47 -15.57
N ASN A 55 16.72 10.94 -16.81
CA ASN A 55 16.23 12.24 -17.29
C ASN A 55 16.57 13.42 -16.35
N GLY A 56 17.77 13.44 -15.77
CA GLY A 56 18.24 14.50 -14.88
C GLY A 56 17.63 14.47 -13.47
N LEU A 57 16.88 13.43 -13.11
CA LEU A 57 16.33 13.21 -11.79
C LEU A 57 16.91 11.95 -11.16
N TRP A 58 17.22 12.04 -9.89
CA TRP A 58 17.51 10.88 -9.05
C TRP A 58 16.22 10.32 -8.47
N HIS A 59 16.09 9.00 -8.48
CA HIS A 59 14.92 8.27 -8.03
C HIS A 59 15.32 7.19 -7.04
N SER A 60 14.52 7.00 -6.00
CA SER A 60 14.59 5.80 -5.17
C SER A 60 13.62 4.75 -5.71
N MET A 61 14.11 3.56 -6.01
CA MET A 61 13.29 2.46 -6.52
C MET A 61 12.30 1.91 -5.47
N MET A 62 12.45 2.31 -4.21
CA MET A 62 11.65 1.85 -3.07
C MET A 62 10.58 2.87 -2.62
N HIS A 63 10.58 4.09 -3.20
CA HIS A 63 9.66 5.16 -2.80
C HIS A 63 8.72 5.57 -3.94
N HIS A 64 7.64 6.24 -3.57
CA HIS A 64 6.77 6.90 -4.53
C HIS A 64 7.53 7.95 -5.35
N GLY A 65 7.06 8.22 -6.58
CA GLY A 65 7.70 9.17 -7.51
C GLY A 65 7.85 10.59 -6.98
N GLY A 66 7.08 10.99 -5.98
CA GLY A 66 7.18 12.29 -5.33
C GLY A 66 8.49 12.52 -4.56
N PHE A 67 9.27 11.47 -4.29
CA PHE A 67 10.59 11.57 -3.68
C PHE A 67 11.69 11.99 -4.67
N SER A 68 11.44 11.85 -5.98
CA SER A 68 12.44 12.14 -7.02
C SER A 68 12.95 13.57 -6.95
N HIS A 69 14.27 13.74 -7.11
CA HIS A 69 14.91 15.05 -7.00
C HIS A 69 16.08 15.20 -7.97
N PRO A 70 16.35 16.40 -8.54
CA PRO A 70 17.52 16.62 -9.38
C PRO A 70 18.85 16.51 -8.62
N ASP A 71 18.86 16.86 -7.35
CA ASP A 71 20.00 16.70 -6.46
C ASP A 71 19.93 15.33 -5.76
N LYS A 72 21.06 14.59 -5.77
CA LYS A 72 21.15 13.26 -5.18
C LYS A 72 21.12 13.29 -3.66
N ASP A 73 21.80 14.26 -3.06
CA ASP A 73 21.93 14.34 -1.61
C ASP A 73 20.59 14.74 -0.98
N GLU A 74 19.82 15.60 -1.64
CA GLU A 74 18.46 15.94 -1.28
C GLU A 74 17.52 14.72 -1.38
N LEU A 75 17.64 13.89 -2.43
CA LEU A 75 16.89 12.63 -2.50
C LEU A 75 17.20 11.73 -1.30
N LEU A 76 18.50 11.53 -1.01
CA LEU A 76 18.93 10.66 0.08
C LEU A 76 18.46 11.18 1.44
N GLN A 77 18.53 12.48 1.65
CA GLN A 77 18.03 13.13 2.87
C GLN A 77 16.52 12.87 3.06
N ARG A 78 15.70 13.13 2.04
CA ARG A 78 14.24 12.87 2.08
C ARG A 78 13.92 11.41 2.36
N CYS A 79 14.66 10.49 1.76
CA CYS A 79 14.49 9.07 2.01
C CYS A 79 14.85 8.71 3.46
N GLU A 80 15.90 9.28 4.04
CA GLU A 80 16.27 9.03 5.46
C GLU A 80 15.27 9.68 6.44
N GLU A 81 14.77 10.85 6.12
CA GLU A 81 13.69 11.48 6.89
C GLU A 81 12.44 10.58 6.91
N SER A 82 12.03 10.03 5.76
CA SER A 82 10.89 9.11 5.68
C SER A 82 11.12 7.82 6.45
N ARG A 83 12.34 7.26 6.45
CA ARG A 83 12.73 6.10 7.26
C ARG A 83 12.66 6.41 8.75
N THR A 84 13.09 7.59 9.15
CA THR A 84 13.02 8.05 10.55
C THR A 84 11.57 8.18 11.02
N ILE A 85 10.69 8.77 10.17
CA ILE A 85 9.26 8.85 10.45
C ILE A 85 8.66 7.44 10.58
N MET A 86 9.01 6.52 9.69
CA MET A 86 8.51 5.14 9.74
C MET A 86 8.97 4.40 10.99
N ARG A 87 10.26 4.50 11.37
CA ARG A 87 10.79 3.89 12.60
C ARG A 87 10.00 4.37 13.83
N ARG A 88 9.79 5.67 13.93
CA ARG A 88 9.01 6.27 15.01
C ARG A 88 7.56 5.77 14.99
N ALA A 89 6.92 5.79 13.83
CA ALA A 89 5.54 5.33 13.68
C ALA A 89 5.36 3.86 14.09
N LEU A 90 6.30 2.98 13.71
CA LEU A 90 6.28 1.57 14.14
C LEU A 90 6.48 1.39 15.63
N GLN A 91 7.25 2.25 16.29
CA GLN A 91 7.41 2.22 17.75
C GLN A 91 6.16 2.70 18.48
N GLU A 92 5.53 3.76 17.99
CA GLU A 92 4.42 4.44 18.67
C GLU A 92 3.04 3.84 18.35
N ALA A 93 2.86 3.28 17.13
CA ALA A 93 1.58 2.75 16.72
C ALA A 93 1.24 1.43 17.43
N SER A 94 0.04 1.35 17.99
CA SER A 94 -0.56 0.09 18.44
C SER A 94 -1.32 -0.64 17.31
N THR A 95 -1.76 0.12 16.32
CA THR A 95 -2.55 -0.40 15.19
C THR A 95 -1.90 0.00 13.87
N ILE A 96 -1.76 -0.97 12.96
CA ILE A 96 -1.25 -0.78 11.61
C ILE A 96 -2.33 -1.18 10.62
N ILE A 97 -2.75 -0.23 9.77
CA ILE A 97 -3.75 -0.46 8.73
C ILE A 97 -3.03 -0.57 7.39
N VAL A 98 -3.22 -1.69 6.69
CA VAL A 98 -2.54 -1.96 5.42
C VAL A 98 -3.58 -2.12 4.31
N THR A 99 -3.49 -1.24 3.29
CA THR A 99 -4.40 -1.26 2.13
C THR A 99 -3.69 -1.81 0.90
N PHE A 100 -3.98 -3.06 0.54
CA PHE A 100 -3.49 -3.64 -0.69
C PHE A 100 -4.29 -3.18 -1.91
N GLY A 101 -3.60 -2.63 -2.90
CA GLY A 101 -4.23 -2.14 -4.14
C GLY A 101 -4.29 -3.20 -5.23
N THR A 102 -3.18 -3.84 -5.52
CA THR A 102 -3.02 -4.79 -6.63
C THR A 102 -2.00 -5.87 -6.30
N ALA A 103 -2.19 -7.06 -6.89
CA ALA A 103 -1.19 -8.13 -6.85
C ALA A 103 -0.12 -7.99 -7.95
N TRP A 104 -0.26 -7.02 -8.86
CA TRP A 104 0.73 -6.76 -9.88
C TRP A 104 1.96 -6.06 -9.32
N VAL A 105 3.14 -6.59 -9.66
CA VAL A 105 4.45 -6.02 -9.31
C VAL A 105 5.28 -5.77 -10.56
N TYR A 106 6.22 -4.86 -10.42
CA TYR A 106 7.30 -4.64 -11.38
C TYR A 106 8.62 -4.99 -10.72
N GLU A 107 9.42 -5.78 -11.43
CA GLU A 107 10.76 -6.14 -11.01
C GLU A 107 11.79 -5.43 -11.88
N TYR A 108 12.77 -4.82 -11.23
CA TYR A 108 13.93 -4.20 -11.86
C TYR A 108 15.17 -4.99 -11.42
N TYR A 109 15.87 -5.62 -12.38
CA TYR A 109 16.97 -6.55 -12.10
C TYR A 109 16.61 -7.62 -11.06
N GLY A 110 15.43 -8.20 -11.15
CA GLY A 110 14.95 -9.27 -10.27
C GLY A 110 14.48 -8.83 -8.88
N GLN A 111 14.42 -7.53 -8.61
CA GLN A 111 13.92 -6.99 -7.34
C GLN A 111 12.60 -6.23 -7.56
N VAL A 112 11.60 -6.51 -6.74
CA VAL A 112 10.34 -5.76 -6.77
C VAL A 112 10.58 -4.32 -6.36
N VAL A 113 10.12 -3.39 -7.20
CA VAL A 113 10.26 -1.95 -6.99
C VAL A 113 8.92 -1.28 -6.72
N ALA A 114 8.95 -0.18 -6.00
CA ALA A 114 7.77 0.60 -5.66
C ALA A 114 7.25 1.41 -6.86
N ASN A 115 8.15 1.88 -7.72
CA ASN A 115 7.81 2.72 -8.85
C ASN A 115 8.81 2.50 -10.01
N CYS A 116 8.32 2.55 -11.25
CA CYS A 116 9.16 2.44 -12.45
C CYS A 116 9.80 3.78 -12.87
N HIS A 117 9.41 4.91 -12.28
CA HIS A 117 9.97 6.26 -12.52
C HIS A 117 10.11 6.64 -14.01
N LYS A 118 9.20 6.13 -14.86
CA LYS A 118 9.23 6.32 -16.33
C LYS A 118 10.52 5.83 -17.00
N LEU A 119 11.29 4.94 -16.35
CA LEU A 119 12.40 4.24 -17.00
C LEU A 119 11.87 3.37 -18.16
N PRO A 120 12.72 2.94 -19.10
CA PRO A 120 12.30 2.14 -20.24
C PRO A 120 11.58 0.86 -19.78
N ALA A 121 10.40 0.60 -20.34
CA ALA A 121 9.57 -0.55 -19.95
C ALA A 121 10.27 -1.91 -20.13
N LYS A 122 11.24 -2.00 -21.08
CA LYS A 122 12.05 -3.19 -21.33
C LYS A 122 12.97 -3.61 -20.18
N ASP A 123 13.23 -2.69 -19.25
CA ASP A 123 14.10 -2.91 -18.11
C ASP A 123 13.35 -3.54 -16.92
N PHE A 124 12.02 -3.72 -17.08
CA PHE A 124 11.16 -4.28 -16.05
C PHE A 124 10.52 -5.59 -16.49
N VAL A 125 10.43 -6.53 -15.55
CA VAL A 125 9.54 -7.68 -15.65
C VAL A 125 8.27 -7.36 -14.86
N ARG A 126 7.11 -7.54 -15.49
CA ARG A 126 5.82 -7.36 -14.84
C ARG A 126 5.15 -8.70 -14.63
N ARG A 127 4.75 -9.00 -13.40
CA ARG A 127 4.04 -10.23 -13.05
C ARG A 127 3.04 -10.02 -11.92
N ARG A 128 2.17 -10.99 -11.70
CA ARG A 128 1.34 -11.04 -10.50
C ARG A 128 2.03 -11.84 -9.41
N LEU A 129 1.88 -11.40 -8.17
CA LEU A 129 2.20 -12.20 -6.98
C LEU A 129 1.21 -13.36 -6.86
N THR A 130 1.65 -14.45 -6.29
CA THR A 130 0.76 -15.52 -5.84
C THR A 130 0.30 -15.28 -4.40
N VAL A 131 -0.71 -16.02 -3.96
CA VAL A 131 -1.19 -16.00 -2.57
C VAL A 131 -0.05 -16.42 -1.63
N GLU A 132 0.67 -17.48 -1.99
CA GLU A 132 1.78 -18.03 -1.21
C GLU A 132 2.92 -17.03 -1.05
N GLU A 133 3.30 -16.31 -2.11
CA GLU A 133 4.34 -15.28 -2.04
C GLU A 133 3.96 -14.16 -1.07
N ILE A 134 2.69 -13.72 -1.09
CA ILE A 134 2.21 -12.68 -0.18
C ILE A 134 2.23 -13.18 1.27
N VAL A 135 1.71 -14.39 1.52
CA VAL A 135 1.67 -14.99 2.86
C VAL A 135 3.10 -15.18 3.40
N GLN A 136 4.00 -15.77 2.60
CA GLN A 136 5.39 -15.99 2.99
C GLN A 136 6.14 -14.69 3.30
N THR A 137 5.77 -13.59 2.63
CA THR A 137 6.37 -12.28 2.87
C THR A 137 5.83 -11.62 4.14
N TRP A 138 4.52 -11.68 4.37
CA TRP A 138 3.86 -10.92 5.43
C TRP A 138 3.81 -11.65 6.77
N GLN A 139 3.72 -12.97 6.78
CA GLN A 139 3.63 -13.73 8.02
C GLN A 139 4.81 -13.46 8.97
N PRO A 140 6.09 -13.49 8.54
CA PRO A 140 7.22 -13.15 9.41
C PRO A 140 7.18 -11.71 9.93
N ILE A 141 6.69 -10.76 9.12
CA ILE A 141 6.56 -9.35 9.52
C ILE A 141 5.54 -9.20 10.65
N ILE A 142 4.38 -9.86 10.51
CA ILE A 142 3.32 -9.84 11.52
C ILE A 142 3.80 -10.53 12.81
N GLU A 143 4.46 -11.67 12.70
CA GLU A 143 5.00 -12.41 13.85
C GLU A 143 6.07 -11.62 14.61
N GLN A 144 6.94 -10.90 13.89
CA GLN A 144 7.97 -10.05 14.49
C GLN A 144 7.38 -8.83 15.23
N MET A 145 6.19 -8.39 14.82
CA MET A 145 5.46 -7.27 15.42
C MET A 145 4.12 -7.75 16.02
N SER A 146 4.16 -8.83 16.78
CA SER A 146 2.99 -9.48 17.38
C SER A 146 2.30 -8.66 18.49
N ASP A 147 2.95 -7.60 18.95
CA ASP A 147 2.40 -6.61 19.88
C ASP A 147 1.47 -5.59 19.18
N LYS A 148 1.39 -5.60 17.86
CA LYS A 148 0.57 -4.70 17.04
C LYS A 148 -0.72 -5.38 16.61
N HIS A 149 -1.77 -4.59 16.49
CA HIS A 149 -2.99 -5.03 15.80
C HIS A 149 -2.92 -4.64 14.32
N TRP A 150 -3.06 -5.62 13.44
CA TRP A 150 -3.03 -5.44 11.99
C TRP A 150 -4.44 -5.45 11.41
N ILE A 151 -4.80 -4.39 10.70
CA ILE A 151 -6.05 -4.34 9.94
C ILE A 151 -5.68 -4.31 8.46
N PHE A 152 -5.97 -5.40 7.76
CA PHE A 152 -5.80 -5.46 6.32
C PHE A 152 -7.10 -5.10 5.61
N THR A 153 -6.97 -4.44 4.48
CA THR A 153 -8.10 -4.16 3.58
C THR A 153 -7.63 -4.20 2.12
N VAL A 154 -8.55 -4.54 1.23
CA VAL A 154 -8.32 -4.46 -0.21
C VAL A 154 -8.92 -3.15 -0.73
N SER A 155 -8.10 -2.37 -1.40
CA SER A 155 -8.51 -1.07 -1.95
C SER A 155 -9.74 -1.18 -2.86
N PRO A 156 -10.76 -0.34 -2.68
CA PRO A 156 -11.93 -0.28 -3.55
C PRO A 156 -11.64 0.32 -4.93
N ILE A 157 -10.43 0.82 -5.15
CA ILE A 157 -10.01 1.44 -6.41
C ILE A 157 -9.83 0.38 -7.49
N ARG A 158 -10.32 0.67 -8.69
CA ARG A 158 -10.19 -0.22 -9.85
C ARG A 158 -8.86 -0.04 -10.56
N HIS A 159 -8.20 -1.14 -10.90
CA HIS A 159 -7.00 -1.14 -11.75
C HIS A 159 -7.39 -1.54 -13.19
N ILE A 160 -8.11 -0.66 -13.89
CA ILE A 160 -8.71 -0.93 -15.20
C ILE A 160 -7.71 -1.02 -16.37
N LYS A 161 -6.46 -0.60 -16.17
CA LYS A 161 -5.43 -0.64 -17.21
C LYS A 161 -5.21 -2.05 -17.78
N ASP A 162 -5.41 -3.06 -16.96
CA ASP A 162 -5.22 -4.48 -17.33
C ASP A 162 -6.53 -5.15 -17.78
N GLY A 163 -7.63 -4.41 -17.77
CA GLY A 163 -8.97 -4.91 -18.02
C GLY A 163 -9.67 -5.41 -16.74
N LEU A 164 -10.99 -5.51 -16.82
CA LEU A 164 -11.83 -5.82 -15.66
C LEU A 164 -11.55 -7.22 -15.11
N HIS A 165 -11.31 -8.21 -15.98
CA HIS A 165 -11.00 -9.58 -15.56
C HIS A 165 -9.69 -9.65 -14.75
N GLU A 166 -8.63 -9.05 -15.28
CA GLU A 166 -7.32 -9.04 -14.61
C GLU A 166 -7.35 -8.27 -13.28
N ASN A 167 -8.16 -7.21 -13.20
CA ASN A 167 -8.42 -6.53 -11.94
C ASN A 167 -9.05 -7.48 -10.91
N GLN A 168 -10.09 -8.25 -11.30
CA GLN A 168 -10.76 -9.19 -10.40
C GLN A 168 -9.82 -10.30 -9.94
N ILE A 169 -9.03 -10.88 -10.85
CA ILE A 169 -8.02 -11.90 -10.48
C ILE A 169 -7.00 -11.33 -9.50
N SER A 170 -6.51 -10.11 -9.76
CA SER A 170 -5.59 -9.42 -8.85
C SER A 170 -6.19 -9.22 -7.47
N LYS A 171 -7.44 -8.74 -7.38
CA LYS A 171 -8.16 -8.56 -6.09
C LYS A 171 -8.40 -9.90 -5.39
N ALA A 172 -8.78 -10.94 -6.11
CA ALA A 172 -9.00 -12.27 -5.56
C ALA A 172 -7.74 -12.84 -4.88
N ILE A 173 -6.55 -12.65 -5.48
CA ILE A 173 -5.28 -13.04 -4.87
C ILE A 173 -5.06 -12.30 -3.54
N LEU A 174 -5.33 -10.98 -3.51
CA LEU A 174 -5.16 -10.18 -2.29
C LEU A 174 -6.11 -10.62 -1.18
N LEU A 175 -7.38 -10.88 -1.52
CA LEU A 175 -8.40 -11.36 -0.58
C LEU A 175 -8.00 -12.70 0.02
N GLN A 176 -7.62 -13.67 -0.81
CA GLN A 176 -7.18 -15.00 -0.36
C GLN A 176 -5.94 -14.93 0.53
N ALA A 177 -4.97 -14.07 0.16
CA ALA A 177 -3.76 -13.91 0.97
C ALA A 177 -4.07 -13.32 2.34
N ILE A 178 -4.95 -12.32 2.42
CA ILE A 178 -5.36 -11.73 3.71
C ILE A 178 -6.14 -12.76 4.54
N ASP A 179 -7.04 -13.52 3.93
CA ASP A 179 -7.77 -14.60 4.62
C ASP A 179 -6.80 -15.62 5.25
N CYS A 180 -5.78 -16.04 4.51
CA CYS A 180 -4.73 -16.92 5.04
C CYS A 180 -3.95 -16.27 6.21
N LEU A 181 -3.62 -14.97 6.14
CA LEU A 181 -2.90 -14.26 7.19
C LEU A 181 -3.76 -14.07 8.45
N ALA A 182 -5.07 -13.89 8.29
CA ALA A 182 -6.03 -13.72 9.39
C ALA A 182 -6.43 -15.07 10.03
N PHE A 183 -6.27 -16.18 9.30
CA PHE A 183 -6.66 -17.49 9.79
C PHE A 183 -5.92 -17.86 11.07
N ASN A 184 -6.66 -18.05 12.16
CA ASN A 184 -6.13 -18.35 13.49
C ASN A 184 -5.10 -17.33 14.05
N ASN A 185 -5.12 -16.07 13.58
CA ASN A 185 -4.27 -15.01 14.07
C ASN A 185 -5.08 -13.85 14.66
N ALA A 186 -5.20 -13.82 15.98
CA ALA A 186 -5.97 -12.80 16.70
C ALA A 186 -5.42 -11.36 16.54
N ALA A 187 -4.16 -11.21 16.11
CA ALA A 187 -3.56 -9.90 15.86
C ALA A 187 -3.93 -9.33 14.47
N VAL A 188 -4.58 -10.13 13.61
CA VAL A 188 -4.92 -9.75 12.23
C VAL A 188 -6.43 -9.70 12.05
N SER A 189 -6.92 -8.58 11.54
CA SER A 189 -8.31 -8.37 11.16
C SER A 189 -8.40 -7.99 9.68
N TYR A 190 -9.52 -8.27 9.06
CA TYR A 190 -9.85 -7.82 7.71
C TYR A 190 -11.02 -6.84 7.73
N PHE A 191 -10.86 -5.71 7.03
CA PHE A 191 -11.95 -4.76 6.79
C PHE A 191 -12.34 -4.78 5.30
N PRO A 192 -13.63 -5.05 4.96
CA PRO A 192 -14.07 -5.35 3.60
C PRO A 192 -14.36 -4.11 2.74
N SER A 193 -13.41 -3.15 2.62
CA SER A 193 -13.66 -1.91 1.88
C SER A 193 -13.94 -2.14 0.38
N TYR A 194 -13.33 -3.17 -0.20
CA TYR A 194 -13.53 -3.54 -1.59
C TYR A 194 -14.95 -4.10 -1.82
N GLU A 195 -15.39 -4.98 -0.95
CA GLU A 195 -16.72 -5.60 -1.01
C GLU A 195 -17.82 -4.58 -0.73
N ILE A 196 -17.64 -3.68 0.23
CA ILE A 196 -18.57 -2.58 0.48
C ILE A 196 -18.79 -1.76 -0.79
N MET A 197 -17.71 -1.43 -1.51
CA MET A 197 -17.81 -0.69 -2.76
C MET A 197 -18.55 -1.48 -3.85
N LEU A 198 -18.31 -2.80 -3.96
CA LEU A 198 -18.87 -3.64 -5.02
C LEU A 198 -20.28 -4.14 -4.72
N ASP A 199 -20.59 -4.44 -3.46
CA ASP A 199 -21.84 -5.10 -3.08
C ASP A 199 -22.85 -4.15 -2.44
N GLU A 200 -22.44 -3.31 -1.49
CA GLU A 200 -23.37 -2.38 -0.83
C GLU A 200 -23.62 -1.15 -1.71
N LEU A 201 -22.58 -0.52 -2.23
CA LEU A 201 -22.71 0.70 -3.02
C LEU A 201 -23.13 0.41 -4.47
N ARG A 202 -22.51 -0.53 -5.16
CA ARG A 202 -22.87 -1.16 -6.47
C ARG A 202 -23.21 -0.25 -7.64
N ASP A 203 -23.08 1.05 -7.55
CA ASP A 203 -23.55 2.00 -8.56
C ASP A 203 -22.42 2.95 -8.97
N TYR A 204 -22.37 3.32 -10.24
CA TYR A 204 -21.37 4.25 -10.78
C TYR A 204 -21.41 5.64 -10.14
N ARG A 205 -22.52 6.06 -9.54
CA ARG A 205 -22.61 7.33 -8.77
C ARG A 205 -21.65 7.39 -7.59
N PHE A 206 -21.20 6.24 -7.11
CA PHE A 206 -20.25 6.13 -6.00
C PHE A 206 -18.78 6.13 -6.44
N TYR A 207 -18.54 6.20 -7.74
CA TYR A 207 -17.21 6.46 -8.30
C TYR A 207 -17.03 7.95 -8.60
N ALA A 208 -15.77 8.41 -8.56
CA ALA A 208 -15.39 9.73 -9.02
C ALA A 208 -15.55 9.85 -10.56
N GLU A 209 -15.31 11.03 -11.12
CA GLU A 209 -15.45 11.29 -12.57
C GLU A 209 -14.58 10.37 -13.44
N ASP A 210 -13.46 9.87 -12.91
CA ASP A 210 -12.56 8.95 -13.60
C ASP A 210 -13.08 7.50 -13.65
N MET A 211 -14.19 7.19 -12.99
CA MET A 211 -14.79 5.85 -12.89
C MET A 211 -13.87 4.78 -12.26
N VAL A 212 -12.82 5.20 -11.59
CA VAL A 212 -11.77 4.37 -11.00
C VAL A 212 -11.74 4.51 -9.49
N HIS A 213 -11.66 5.76 -9.01
CA HIS A 213 -11.61 6.07 -7.59
C HIS A 213 -13.02 6.16 -6.98
N PRO A 214 -13.20 5.77 -5.71
CA PRO A 214 -14.42 6.07 -4.98
C PRO A 214 -14.69 7.57 -4.95
N SER A 215 -15.96 7.98 -5.05
CA SER A 215 -16.37 9.36 -4.80
C SER A 215 -16.25 9.69 -3.31
N GLN A 216 -16.27 10.98 -2.95
CA GLN A 216 -16.23 11.38 -1.55
C GLN A 216 -17.38 10.76 -0.75
N VAL A 217 -18.57 10.67 -1.32
CA VAL A 217 -19.73 10.00 -0.68
C VAL A 217 -19.44 8.53 -0.38
N ALA A 218 -18.76 7.82 -1.30
CA ALA A 218 -18.37 6.43 -1.06
C ALA A 218 -17.29 6.31 0.02
N VAL A 219 -16.31 7.22 0.04
CA VAL A 219 -15.27 7.26 1.09
C VAL A 219 -15.91 7.47 2.46
N ASP A 220 -16.85 8.43 2.57
CA ASP A 220 -17.55 8.72 3.82
C ASP A 220 -18.41 7.54 4.29
N TYR A 221 -19.08 6.85 3.36
CA TYR A 221 -19.85 5.66 3.67
C TYR A 221 -18.95 4.51 4.17
N ILE A 222 -17.86 4.22 3.46
CA ILE A 222 -16.91 3.17 3.85
C ILE A 222 -16.28 3.52 5.21
N TRP A 223 -15.96 4.80 5.45
CA TRP A 223 -15.49 5.27 6.75
C TRP A 223 -16.48 5.01 7.87
N GLN A 224 -17.77 5.33 7.66
CA GLN A 224 -18.81 5.06 8.66
C GLN A 224 -18.88 3.57 8.97
N ARG A 225 -18.85 2.70 7.95
CA ARG A 225 -18.82 1.25 8.13
C ARG A 225 -17.57 0.77 8.89
N PHE A 226 -16.45 1.45 8.68
CA PHE A 226 -15.22 1.16 9.42
C PHE A 226 -15.31 1.54 10.90
N VAL A 227 -15.97 2.66 11.22
CA VAL A 227 -16.19 3.09 12.61
C VAL A 227 -17.17 2.17 13.35
N ASP A 228 -18.13 1.61 12.64
CA ASP A 228 -19.17 0.73 13.20
C ASP A 228 -18.65 -0.71 13.43
N ALA A 229 -17.48 -1.09 12.86
CA ALA A 229 -16.91 -2.44 12.93
C ALA A 229 -15.91 -2.59 14.08
#